data_9df18675e2a5ceddcf6bc3304d344d32
#
_entry.id   9df18675e2a5ceddcf6bc3304d344d32
#
_cell.length_a   1.000
_cell.length_b   1.000
_cell.length_c   1.000
_cell.angle_alpha   90.00
_cell.angle_beta   90.00
_cell.angle_gamma   90.00
#
_symmetry.space_group_name_H-M   'P 1'
#
loop_
_entity.id
_entity.type
_entity.pdbx_description
1 polymer ?
#
loop_
_entity_poly.entity_id
_entity_poly.type
_entity_poly.pdbx_seq_one_letter_code
_entity_poly.pdbx_strand_id
1 'polypeptide(L)'
;MHPSKRSRTPATHQDLVDKWASKIFIFSLLLILVITLFPYDFAFKENASKINYRFLSSEFFKFRNLYDLITNILLFFPFGFAFSCLMQRKRFAGIKTFSFTLLTSFCLSFIIEILQLFIPSRSSSLVDMGASILGAFLGFLGFRLGGDKIFGAALNLFRSSKGFLSIKKLTAAFIGYIILSFLTTLVWQNSGSLSNWNQTFPLSLGNEPTGNRPWKGYISELFIANKAVSDQEAESAFSSEIPFSAIKKYLVAVYQLRGTGSYPDLTGHLPDLSWRNTPPTTQDRRGVSLDSNHWLETKSSVALMTQKIATASQFTIGAIVATADTMQSGPARIISLSADDERRNFTLGQKGSDLVFRVRTPITGKNATNYQLAVPNVFGDTKNHQILLTYEESILTIYIDGVKQRYSLKLIPEVMIFQLLPFDANSIKLEIYKIFYYGLLFIPLGFFLALISAKARGKRIFYALLFCGGILFPSLILEAMLAIGTQRAIRLDNLLFSMALAVSTMLIVKRWAESWLRRDIKA
;
A
#
# COMPACT_ATOMS: atom_id res chain seq x y z
N MET A 1 35.90 12.25 61.36
CA MET A 1 35.99 11.35 60.18
C MET A 1 35.02 11.80 59.12
N HIS A 2 35.54 12.47 58.08
CA HIS A 2 34.72 12.87 56.92
C HIS A 2 34.61 11.71 55.94
N PRO A 3 33.43 11.34 55.40
CA PRO A 3 33.35 10.34 54.36
C PRO A 3 33.87 10.93 53.04
N SER A 4 34.89 10.28 52.48
CA SER A 4 35.48 10.61 51.20
C SER A 4 34.46 10.60 50.07
N LYS A 5 34.27 11.72 49.40
CA LYS A 5 33.55 11.80 48.13
C LYS A 5 34.28 10.91 47.13
N ARG A 6 33.73 9.73 46.83
CA ARG A 6 34.13 8.93 45.65
C ARG A 6 33.96 9.80 44.40
N SER A 7 35.04 10.29 43.84
CA SER A 7 35.09 10.89 42.51
C SER A 7 34.63 9.83 41.52
N ARG A 8 33.45 9.96 40.94
CA ARG A 8 33.04 9.15 39.81
C ARG A 8 33.90 9.52 38.63
N THR A 9 34.85 8.65 38.26
CA THR A 9 35.57 8.73 36.99
C THR A 9 34.54 8.92 35.84
N PRO A 10 34.80 9.84 34.89
CA PRO A 10 33.89 10.02 33.75
C PRO A 10 33.79 8.69 33.01
N ALA A 11 32.52 8.28 32.71
CA ALA A 11 32.24 7.03 32.01
C ALA A 11 33.11 6.93 30.75
N THR A 12 33.89 5.88 30.66
CA THR A 12 34.78 5.63 29.51
C THR A 12 33.92 5.42 28.26
N HIS A 13 34.48 5.67 27.08
CA HIS A 13 33.81 5.40 25.80
C HIS A 13 33.23 3.98 25.75
N GLN A 14 33.91 3.02 26.35
CA GLN A 14 33.55 1.62 26.41
C GLN A 14 32.29 1.36 27.23
N ASP A 15 32.12 2.04 28.38
CA ASP A 15 30.92 1.93 29.21
C ASP A 15 29.65 2.43 28.49
N LEU A 16 29.81 3.42 27.61
CA LEU A 16 28.72 3.96 26.81
C LEU A 16 28.33 3.03 25.65
N VAL A 17 29.34 2.48 24.95
CA VAL A 17 29.14 1.46 23.89
C VAL A 17 28.42 0.26 24.48
N ASP A 18 28.87 -0.23 25.64
CA ASP A 18 28.27 -1.37 26.34
C ASP A 18 26.81 -1.15 26.73
N LYS A 19 26.47 0.07 27.12
CA LYS A 19 25.09 0.42 27.52
C LYS A 19 24.12 0.52 26.34
N TRP A 20 24.59 0.95 25.16
CA TRP A 20 23.76 1.19 23.99
C TRP A 20 23.71 0.02 23.02
N ALA A 21 24.74 -0.83 22.95
CA ALA A 21 24.81 -1.97 22.04
C ALA A 21 23.61 -2.89 22.12
N SER A 22 23.17 -3.27 23.34
CA SER A 22 21.98 -4.11 23.53
C SER A 22 20.69 -3.44 23.04
N LYS A 23 20.58 -2.12 23.22
CA LYS A 23 19.39 -1.37 22.78
C LYS A 23 19.35 -1.25 21.25
N ILE A 24 20.49 -0.96 20.63
CA ILE A 24 20.60 -0.88 19.16
C ILE A 24 20.34 -2.26 18.56
N PHE A 25 20.84 -3.33 19.18
CA PHE A 25 20.59 -4.69 18.73
C PHE A 25 19.10 -5.04 18.76
N ILE A 26 18.41 -4.80 19.90
CA ILE A 26 16.98 -5.06 20.04
C ILE A 26 16.19 -4.20 19.06
N PHE A 27 16.53 -2.92 18.92
CA PHE A 27 15.87 -2.01 17.98
C PHE A 27 16.06 -2.48 16.53
N SER A 28 17.28 -2.88 16.14
CA SER A 28 17.57 -3.39 14.80
C SER A 28 16.80 -4.68 14.52
N LEU A 29 16.74 -5.60 15.49
CA LEU A 29 15.99 -6.84 15.37
C LEU A 29 14.50 -6.58 15.17
N LEU A 30 13.91 -5.71 16.00
CA LEU A 30 12.51 -5.32 15.86
C LEU A 30 12.25 -4.63 14.52
N LEU A 31 13.13 -3.75 14.09
CA LEU A 31 13.01 -3.05 12.80
C LEU A 31 13.06 -4.03 11.62
N ILE A 32 13.99 -5.00 11.66
CA ILE A 32 14.07 -6.06 10.66
C ILE A 32 12.73 -6.83 10.62
N LEU A 33 12.23 -7.33 11.75
CA LEU A 33 10.98 -8.10 11.79
C LEU A 33 9.78 -7.27 11.32
N VAL A 34 9.70 -6.02 11.74
CA VAL A 34 8.60 -5.12 11.33
C VAL A 34 8.60 -4.90 9.82
N ILE A 35 9.74 -4.57 9.23
CA ILE A 35 9.81 -4.23 7.79
C ILE A 35 9.71 -5.48 6.92
N THR A 36 10.37 -6.58 7.29
CA THR A 36 10.43 -7.78 6.44
C THR A 36 9.16 -8.63 6.50
N LEU A 37 8.47 -8.66 7.63
CA LEU A 37 7.23 -9.44 7.80
C LEU A 37 5.95 -8.64 7.58
N PHE A 38 6.06 -7.34 7.34
CA PHE A 38 4.90 -6.53 6.94
C PHE A 38 4.32 -7.10 5.62
N PRO A 39 2.98 -7.30 5.50
CA PRO A 39 1.87 -6.79 6.30
C PRO A 39 1.35 -7.74 7.39
N TYR A 40 2.06 -8.79 7.77
CA TYR A 40 1.66 -9.78 8.78
C TYR A 40 0.41 -10.61 8.44
N ASP A 41 0.02 -10.66 7.18
CA ASP A 41 -1.13 -11.43 6.69
C ASP A 41 -0.72 -12.89 6.41
N PHE A 42 -0.57 -13.67 7.48
CA PHE A 42 -0.12 -15.06 7.40
C PHE A 42 -1.26 -16.00 6.99
N ALA A 43 -1.14 -16.61 5.81
CA ALA A 43 -2.09 -17.58 5.26
C ALA A 43 -1.53 -19.02 5.37
N PHE A 44 -1.43 -19.54 6.58
CA PHE A 44 -0.81 -20.86 6.84
C PHE A 44 -1.53 -22.03 6.15
N LYS A 45 -2.87 -22.03 6.12
CA LYS A 45 -3.65 -23.13 5.53
C LYS A 45 -3.62 -23.14 4.00
N GLU A 46 -3.70 -21.97 3.37
CA GLU A 46 -3.78 -21.85 1.91
C GLU A 46 -2.44 -22.06 1.19
N ASN A 47 -1.34 -21.74 1.87
CA ASN A 47 -0.02 -21.79 1.25
C ASN A 47 0.78 -23.06 1.60
N ALA A 48 0.33 -23.91 2.53
CA ALA A 48 1.05 -25.12 2.92
C ALA A 48 1.31 -26.07 1.72
N SER A 49 0.36 -26.21 0.81
CA SER A 49 0.49 -27.03 -0.40
C SER A 49 1.40 -26.40 -1.48
N LYS A 50 1.59 -25.08 -1.44
CA LYS A 50 2.39 -24.33 -2.42
C LYS A 50 3.86 -24.17 -2.02
N ILE A 51 4.23 -24.54 -0.77
CA ILE A 51 5.58 -24.37 -0.23
C ILE A 51 6.59 -25.17 -1.05
N ASN A 52 6.33 -26.45 -1.32
CA ASN A 52 7.23 -27.30 -2.09
C ASN A 52 7.51 -26.75 -3.49
N TYR A 53 6.49 -26.20 -4.16
CA TYR A 53 6.63 -25.62 -5.50
C TYR A 53 7.44 -24.30 -5.48
N ARG A 54 7.22 -23.45 -4.49
CA ARG A 54 7.92 -22.15 -4.38
C ARG A 54 9.39 -22.30 -4.02
N PHE A 55 9.75 -23.25 -3.17
CA PHE A 55 11.15 -23.56 -2.82
C PHE A 55 11.95 -24.15 -3.99
N LEU A 56 11.31 -24.92 -4.86
CA LEU A 56 11.94 -25.56 -6.01
C LEU A 56 11.83 -24.75 -7.30
N SER A 57 11.10 -23.63 -7.29
CA SER A 57 10.91 -22.79 -8.47
C SER A 57 12.16 -21.95 -8.78
N SER A 58 12.41 -21.72 -10.07
CA SER A 58 13.47 -20.83 -10.56
C SER A 58 13.33 -19.39 -10.04
N GLU A 59 12.16 -19.02 -9.54
CA GLU A 59 11.89 -17.70 -8.96
C GLU A 59 12.63 -17.47 -7.63
N PHE A 60 12.91 -18.53 -6.86
CA PHE A 60 13.68 -18.46 -5.62
C PHE A 60 15.12 -17.99 -5.84
N PHE A 61 15.68 -18.25 -7.01
CA PHE A 61 17.04 -17.86 -7.41
C PHE A 61 17.10 -16.55 -8.22
N LYS A 62 15.97 -15.95 -8.54
CA LYS A 62 15.90 -14.82 -9.45
C LYS A 62 16.22 -13.51 -8.74
N PHE A 63 17.19 -12.77 -9.28
CA PHE A 63 17.41 -11.37 -8.93
C PHE A 63 16.20 -10.55 -9.38
N ARG A 64 15.53 -9.88 -8.45
CA ARG A 64 14.30 -9.14 -8.74
C ARG A 64 14.55 -7.66 -8.96
N ASN A 65 15.22 -7.03 -8.00
CA ASN A 65 15.29 -5.58 -7.95
C ASN A 65 16.51 -5.13 -7.14
N LEU A 66 17.25 -4.16 -7.66
CA LEU A 66 18.38 -3.55 -6.96
C LEU A 66 17.96 -2.87 -5.63
N TYR A 67 16.74 -2.36 -5.60
CA TYR A 67 16.17 -1.72 -4.42
C TYR A 67 16.02 -2.69 -3.24
N ASP A 68 15.52 -3.91 -3.47
CA ASP A 68 15.34 -4.95 -2.45
C ASP A 68 16.70 -5.36 -1.88
N LEU A 69 17.69 -5.53 -2.74
CA LEU A 69 19.07 -5.84 -2.34
C LEU A 69 19.65 -4.76 -1.43
N ILE A 70 19.56 -3.48 -1.83
CA ILE A 70 20.07 -2.35 -1.04
C ILE A 70 19.33 -2.24 0.29
N THR A 71 18.02 -2.42 0.30
CA THR A 71 17.20 -2.34 1.51
C THR A 71 17.59 -3.41 2.52
N ASN A 72 17.79 -4.67 2.10
CA ASN A 72 18.22 -5.76 2.96
C ASN A 72 19.64 -5.51 3.52
N ILE A 73 20.56 -5.01 2.71
CA ILE A 73 21.89 -4.61 3.18
C ILE A 73 21.80 -3.53 4.27
N LEU A 74 21.07 -2.46 4.01
CA LEU A 74 20.92 -1.34 4.95
C LEU A 74 20.21 -1.76 6.25
N LEU A 75 19.24 -2.67 6.17
CA LEU A 75 18.47 -3.15 7.31
C LEU A 75 19.32 -4.03 8.24
N PHE A 76 20.18 -4.88 7.68
CA PHE A 76 21.04 -5.78 8.45
C PHE A 76 22.37 -5.16 8.88
N PHE A 77 22.77 -4.02 8.32
CA PHE A 77 23.99 -3.31 8.74
C PHE A 77 24.00 -2.93 10.23
N PRO A 78 22.97 -2.23 10.79
CA PRO A 78 22.95 -1.88 12.22
C PRO A 78 22.84 -3.13 13.11
N PHE A 79 22.21 -4.19 12.65
CA PHE A 79 22.15 -5.48 13.36
C PHE A 79 23.55 -6.09 13.49
N GLY A 80 24.28 -6.24 12.41
CA GLY A 80 25.64 -6.79 12.40
C GLY A 80 26.63 -5.95 13.22
N PHE A 81 26.50 -4.62 13.15
CA PHE A 81 27.30 -3.68 13.96
C PHE A 81 27.02 -3.88 15.47
N ALA A 82 25.75 -3.84 15.88
CA ALA A 82 25.37 -3.95 17.29
C ALA A 82 25.67 -5.33 17.87
N PHE A 83 25.45 -6.39 17.09
CA PHE A 83 25.78 -7.76 17.51
C PHE A 83 27.28 -7.95 17.71
N SER A 84 28.12 -7.37 16.83
CA SER A 84 29.57 -7.40 16.97
C SER A 84 30.05 -6.69 18.23
N CYS A 85 29.44 -5.54 18.57
CA CYS A 85 29.64 -4.86 19.86
C CYS A 85 29.33 -5.77 21.05
N LEU A 86 28.20 -6.48 21.02
CA LEU A 86 27.79 -7.38 22.12
C LEU A 86 28.72 -8.58 22.28
N MET A 87 29.24 -9.13 21.17
CA MET A 87 30.19 -10.26 21.20
C MET A 87 31.54 -9.82 21.74
N GLN A 88 32.02 -8.63 21.39
CA GLN A 88 33.26 -8.09 21.94
C GLN A 88 33.16 -7.88 23.46
N ARG A 89 32.01 -7.41 23.95
CA ARG A 89 31.75 -7.31 25.39
C ARG A 89 31.91 -8.65 26.12
N LYS A 90 31.54 -9.76 25.47
CA LYS A 90 31.72 -11.13 25.99
C LYS A 90 33.16 -11.67 25.79
N ARG A 91 34.11 -10.82 25.39
CA ARG A 91 35.53 -11.12 25.15
C ARG A 91 35.79 -12.21 24.08
N PHE A 92 34.89 -12.34 23.10
CA PHE A 92 35.15 -13.26 21.98
C PHE A 92 36.27 -12.71 21.06
N ALA A 93 37.14 -13.62 20.61
CA ALA A 93 38.17 -13.27 19.62
C ALA A 93 37.53 -12.82 18.30
N GLY A 94 38.27 -11.99 17.51
CA GLY A 94 37.76 -11.39 16.29
C GLY A 94 37.16 -12.38 15.29
N ILE A 95 37.79 -13.55 15.10
CA ILE A 95 37.27 -14.60 14.20
C ILE A 95 35.98 -15.21 14.72
N LYS A 96 35.85 -15.43 16.02
CA LYS A 96 34.61 -15.94 16.63
C LYS A 96 33.49 -14.93 16.50
N THR A 97 33.75 -13.64 16.74
CA THR A 97 32.77 -12.56 16.53
C THR A 97 32.30 -12.52 15.09
N PHE A 98 33.21 -12.62 14.13
CA PHE A 98 32.88 -12.70 12.71
C PHE A 98 31.95 -13.87 12.40
N SER A 99 32.35 -15.09 12.77
CA SER A 99 31.57 -16.32 12.49
C SER A 99 30.19 -16.27 13.14
N PHE A 100 30.09 -15.83 14.41
CA PHE A 100 28.80 -15.72 15.09
C PHE A 100 27.90 -14.64 14.49
N THR A 101 28.45 -13.51 14.04
CA THR A 101 27.65 -12.45 13.38
C THR A 101 27.06 -12.96 12.07
N LEU A 102 27.85 -13.64 11.23
CA LEU A 102 27.36 -14.18 9.98
C LEU A 102 26.34 -15.32 10.20
N LEU A 103 26.64 -16.23 11.13
CA LEU A 103 25.73 -17.33 11.44
C LEU A 103 24.38 -16.84 11.96
N THR A 104 24.39 -15.87 12.88
CA THR A 104 23.15 -15.32 13.45
C THR A 104 22.35 -14.56 12.39
N SER A 105 23.03 -13.82 11.52
CA SER A 105 22.40 -13.14 10.40
C SER A 105 21.80 -14.12 9.38
N PHE A 106 22.52 -15.20 9.06
CA PHE A 106 22.01 -16.28 8.22
C PHE A 106 20.76 -16.91 8.81
N CYS A 107 20.82 -17.33 10.09
CA CYS A 107 19.67 -17.94 10.77
C CYS A 107 18.46 -16.99 10.82
N LEU A 108 18.68 -15.72 11.14
CA LEU A 108 17.59 -14.73 11.18
C LEU A 108 16.99 -14.53 9.81
N SER A 109 17.82 -14.31 8.77
CA SER A 109 17.34 -14.13 7.41
C SER A 109 16.61 -15.38 6.89
N PHE A 110 17.14 -16.56 7.17
CA PHE A 110 16.50 -17.83 6.78
C PHE A 110 15.11 -18.01 7.43
N ILE A 111 14.98 -17.69 8.73
CA ILE A 111 13.68 -17.71 9.42
C ILE A 111 12.71 -16.71 8.78
N ILE A 112 13.18 -15.53 8.45
CA ILE A 112 12.38 -14.50 7.78
C ILE A 112 11.88 -15.00 6.42
N GLU A 113 12.75 -15.57 5.59
CA GLU A 113 12.39 -16.13 4.28
C GLU A 113 11.33 -17.25 4.39
N ILE A 114 11.47 -18.13 5.40
CA ILE A 114 10.45 -19.14 5.69
C ILE A 114 9.11 -18.48 6.07
N LEU A 115 9.11 -17.49 6.95
CA LEU A 115 7.89 -16.80 7.37
C LEU A 115 7.24 -16.05 6.20
N GLN A 116 8.03 -15.47 5.28
CA GLN A 116 7.54 -14.80 4.08
C GLN A 116 6.84 -15.74 3.09
N LEU A 117 7.16 -17.04 3.08
CA LEU A 117 6.42 -18.03 2.27
C LEU A 117 4.93 -18.10 2.64
N PHE A 118 4.60 -17.81 3.90
CA PHE A 118 3.23 -17.81 4.39
C PHE A 118 2.52 -16.47 4.20
N ILE A 119 3.22 -15.42 3.74
CA ILE A 119 2.64 -14.12 3.44
C ILE A 119 2.36 -14.03 1.94
N PRO A 120 1.08 -13.96 1.48
CA PRO A 120 0.73 -13.99 0.06
C PRO A 120 1.34 -12.87 -0.77
N SER A 121 1.53 -11.68 -0.16
CA SER A 121 2.09 -10.49 -0.79
C SER A 121 3.63 -10.46 -0.81
N ARG A 122 4.28 -11.47 -0.23
CA ARG A 122 5.75 -11.59 -0.17
C ARG A 122 6.23 -12.77 -0.99
N SER A 123 7.47 -12.66 -1.38
CA SER A 123 8.16 -13.72 -2.11
C SER A 123 9.55 -13.88 -1.55
N SER A 124 9.88 -15.09 -1.16
CA SER A 124 11.19 -15.47 -0.63
C SER A 124 12.24 -15.50 -1.73
N SER A 125 13.47 -15.10 -1.42
CA SER A 125 14.59 -15.07 -2.36
C SER A 125 15.93 -15.36 -1.68
N LEU A 126 16.74 -16.25 -2.27
CA LEU A 126 18.12 -16.47 -1.83
C LEU A 126 19.01 -15.22 -2.00
N VAL A 127 18.69 -14.38 -2.95
CA VAL A 127 19.42 -13.12 -3.17
C VAL A 127 19.20 -12.16 -1.98
N ASP A 128 18.00 -12.11 -1.43
CA ASP A 128 17.67 -11.28 -0.26
C ASP A 128 18.38 -11.79 1.00
N MET A 129 18.49 -13.11 1.15
CA MET A 129 19.26 -13.74 2.20
C MET A 129 20.75 -13.40 2.07
N GLY A 130 21.31 -13.47 0.86
CA GLY A 130 22.69 -13.06 0.59
C GLY A 130 22.94 -11.58 0.90
N ALA A 131 22.00 -10.71 0.53
CA ALA A 131 22.06 -9.28 0.82
C ALA A 131 22.02 -8.99 2.34
N SER A 132 21.20 -9.71 3.09
CA SER A 132 21.10 -9.63 4.55
C SER A 132 22.42 -10.02 5.23
N ILE A 133 23.04 -11.12 4.79
CA ILE A 133 24.35 -11.56 5.29
C ILE A 133 25.44 -10.53 4.95
N LEU A 134 25.43 -9.99 3.72
CA LEU A 134 26.35 -8.94 3.30
C LEU A 134 26.17 -7.68 4.15
N GLY A 135 24.93 -7.28 4.45
CA GLY A 135 24.63 -6.15 5.33
C GLY A 135 25.21 -6.34 6.72
N ALA A 136 25.02 -7.52 7.33
CA ALA A 136 25.58 -7.85 8.64
C ALA A 136 27.14 -7.92 8.61
N PHE A 137 27.72 -8.43 7.54
CA PHE A 137 29.16 -8.41 7.32
C PHE A 137 29.73 -6.99 7.26
N LEU A 138 29.09 -6.10 6.49
CA LEU A 138 29.47 -4.69 6.42
C LEU A 138 29.31 -4.00 7.78
N GLY A 139 28.27 -4.36 8.55
CA GLY A 139 28.09 -3.91 9.93
C GLY A 139 29.23 -4.36 10.86
N PHE A 140 29.64 -5.63 10.79
CA PHE A 140 30.81 -6.16 11.49
C PHE A 140 32.10 -5.41 11.08
N LEU A 141 32.31 -5.21 9.79
CA LEU A 141 33.48 -4.51 9.26
C LEU A 141 33.49 -3.04 9.73
N GLY A 142 32.35 -2.35 9.67
CA GLY A 142 32.20 -0.99 10.19
C GLY A 142 32.54 -0.89 11.68
N PHE A 143 32.12 -1.90 12.47
CA PHE A 143 32.53 -2.00 13.87
C PHE A 143 34.03 -2.19 14.05
N ARG A 144 34.66 -3.09 13.27
CA ARG A 144 36.11 -3.37 13.35
C ARG A 144 36.98 -2.21 12.91
N LEU A 145 36.59 -1.49 11.84
CA LEU A 145 37.40 -0.41 11.25
C LEU A 145 37.23 0.96 11.93
N GLY A 146 36.09 1.18 12.60
CA GLY A 146 35.79 2.50 13.14
C GLY A 146 34.78 2.54 14.28
N GLY A 147 34.44 1.40 14.88
CA GLY A 147 33.38 1.29 15.88
C GLY A 147 33.49 2.34 17.00
N ASP A 148 34.67 2.51 17.57
CA ASP A 148 34.88 3.49 18.65
C ASP A 148 34.78 4.94 18.16
N LYS A 149 35.25 5.22 16.93
CA LYS A 149 35.24 6.58 16.34
C LYS A 149 33.82 6.96 15.87
N ILE A 150 33.13 6.04 15.19
CA ILE A 150 31.76 6.26 14.69
C ILE A 150 30.78 6.42 15.86
N PHE A 151 30.91 5.56 16.87
CA PHE A 151 30.09 5.62 18.07
C PHE A 151 30.41 6.86 18.92
N GLY A 152 31.68 7.21 19.03
CA GLY A 152 32.16 8.43 19.67
C GLY A 152 31.66 9.69 18.96
N ALA A 153 31.72 9.74 17.64
CA ALA A 153 31.21 10.85 16.84
C ALA A 153 29.67 10.98 16.99
N ALA A 154 28.94 9.88 16.92
CA ALA A 154 27.48 9.86 17.14
C ALA A 154 27.13 10.31 18.57
N LEU A 155 27.84 9.85 19.60
CA LEU A 155 27.65 10.29 20.97
C LEU A 155 28.05 11.75 21.21
N ASN A 156 29.11 12.24 20.56
CA ASN A 156 29.49 13.65 20.61
C ASN A 156 28.47 14.54 19.91
N LEU A 157 27.88 14.10 18.80
CA LEU A 157 26.71 14.74 18.19
C LEU A 157 25.53 14.77 19.16
N PHE A 158 25.24 13.68 19.87
CA PHE A 158 24.20 13.62 20.90
C PHE A 158 24.53 14.48 22.15
N ARG A 159 25.80 14.57 22.58
CA ARG A 159 26.25 15.39 23.72
C ARG A 159 26.37 16.87 23.36
N SER A 160 26.90 17.19 22.20
CA SER A 160 26.93 18.54 21.62
C SER A 160 25.52 19.12 21.42
N SER A 161 24.50 18.26 21.42
CA SER A 161 23.10 18.61 21.28
C SER A 161 22.48 19.31 22.52
N LYS A 162 23.25 19.67 23.57
CA LYS A 162 22.73 20.56 24.63
C LYS A 162 22.14 21.86 24.05
N GLY A 163 22.71 22.37 22.95
CA GLY A 163 22.15 23.47 22.15
C GLY A 163 21.04 23.05 21.17
N PHE A 164 21.01 21.77 20.74
CA PHE A 164 20.00 21.26 19.80
C PHE A 164 18.63 21.04 20.47
N LEU A 165 18.61 20.73 21.75
CA LEU A 165 17.41 20.51 22.54
C LEU A 165 16.82 21.83 23.12
N SER A 166 17.14 23.01 22.58
CA SER A 166 16.45 24.23 23.01
C SER A 166 14.96 24.16 22.60
N ILE A 167 14.07 24.72 23.44
CA ILE A 167 12.61 24.73 23.16
C ILE A 167 12.35 25.33 21.78
N LYS A 168 13.04 26.40 21.40
CA LYS A 168 12.90 27.05 20.09
C LYS A 168 13.19 26.10 18.93
N LYS A 169 14.30 25.34 19.00
CA LYS A 169 14.69 24.38 17.94
C LYS A 169 13.75 23.17 17.90
N LEU A 170 13.30 22.67 19.06
CA LEU A 170 12.31 21.59 19.12
C LEU A 170 10.98 22.02 18.54
N THR A 171 10.53 23.24 18.84
CA THR A 171 9.28 23.80 18.27
C THR A 171 9.42 24.00 16.76
N ALA A 172 10.57 24.50 16.29
CA ALA A 172 10.84 24.64 14.85
C ALA A 172 10.84 23.29 14.12
N ALA A 173 11.51 22.27 14.69
CA ALA A 173 11.51 20.91 14.16
C ALA A 173 10.11 20.29 14.17
N PHE A 174 9.33 20.50 15.22
CA PHE A 174 7.94 20.07 15.32
C PHE A 174 7.05 20.71 14.22
N ILE A 175 7.15 22.03 14.03
CA ILE A 175 6.41 22.73 12.98
C ILE A 175 6.86 22.24 11.60
N GLY A 176 8.17 22.11 11.38
CA GLY A 176 8.71 21.57 10.13
C GLY A 176 8.20 20.15 9.84
N TYR A 177 8.10 19.31 10.86
CA TYR A 177 7.55 17.96 10.75
C TYR A 177 6.06 17.95 10.39
N ILE A 178 5.24 18.82 11.01
CA ILE A 178 3.82 18.98 10.66
C ILE A 178 3.67 19.41 9.21
N ILE A 179 4.44 20.42 8.79
CA ILE A 179 4.41 20.91 7.40
C ILE A 179 4.79 19.79 6.43
N LEU A 180 5.87 19.05 6.71
CA LEU A 180 6.30 17.92 5.88
C LEU A 180 5.21 16.84 5.80
N SER A 181 4.57 16.50 6.93
CA SER A 181 3.48 15.52 6.99
C SER A 181 2.28 15.95 6.14
N PHE A 182 1.89 17.22 6.20
CA PHE A 182 0.80 17.75 5.39
C PHE A 182 1.17 17.81 3.91
N LEU A 183 2.38 18.24 3.57
CA LEU A 183 2.86 18.25 2.18
C LEU A 183 2.87 16.83 1.59
N THR A 184 3.34 15.85 2.35
CA THR A 184 3.33 14.45 1.91
C THR A 184 1.90 13.97 1.65
N THR A 185 0.96 14.27 2.55
CA THR A 185 -0.45 13.93 2.36
C THR A 185 -1.05 14.64 1.14
N LEU A 186 -0.71 15.92 0.94
CA LEU A 186 -1.22 16.75 -0.17
C LEU A 186 -0.79 16.19 -1.54
N VAL A 187 0.45 15.72 -1.65
CA VAL A 187 0.97 15.10 -2.89
C VAL A 187 0.11 13.91 -3.33
N TRP A 188 -0.38 13.11 -2.38
CA TRP A 188 -1.17 11.92 -2.66
C TRP A 188 -2.69 12.12 -2.56
N GLN A 189 -3.14 13.32 -2.17
CA GLN A 189 -4.55 13.63 -1.86
C GLN A 189 -5.51 13.25 -2.99
N ASN A 190 -5.14 13.53 -4.25
CA ASN A 190 -5.97 13.30 -5.43
C ASN A 190 -5.55 12.07 -6.24
N SER A 191 -4.73 11.18 -5.68
CA SER A 191 -4.16 10.03 -6.42
C SER A 191 -5.21 9.15 -7.09
N GLY A 192 -6.36 8.95 -6.45
CA GLY A 192 -7.47 8.14 -6.96
C GLY A 192 -8.60 8.93 -7.63
N SER A 193 -8.49 10.26 -7.83
CA SER A 193 -9.55 11.04 -8.48
C SER A 193 -9.80 10.59 -9.92
N LEU A 194 -11.07 10.54 -10.34
CA LEU A 194 -11.47 10.25 -11.72
C LEU A 194 -11.62 11.52 -12.59
N SER A 195 -11.31 12.71 -12.05
CA SER A 195 -11.47 14.00 -12.71
C SER A 195 -10.65 14.14 -14.00
N ASN A 196 -9.61 13.32 -14.19
CA ASN A 196 -8.76 13.32 -15.39
C ASN A 196 -9.27 12.39 -16.51
N TRP A 197 -10.49 11.83 -16.40
CA TRP A 197 -11.07 11.01 -17.43
C TRP A 197 -11.35 11.83 -18.71
N ASN A 198 -11.08 11.21 -19.85
CA ASN A 198 -11.27 11.84 -21.15
C ASN A 198 -12.67 11.53 -21.68
N GLN A 199 -13.41 12.58 -22.04
CA GLN A 199 -14.80 12.47 -22.52
C GLN A 199 -14.92 12.06 -23.99
N THR A 200 -13.82 12.02 -24.75
CA THR A 200 -13.84 11.72 -26.18
C THR A 200 -13.76 10.23 -26.51
N PHE A 201 -13.61 9.36 -25.52
CA PHE A 201 -13.42 7.95 -25.76
C PHE A 201 -14.75 7.23 -26.01
N PRO A 202 -14.79 6.32 -27.01
CA PRO A 202 -15.90 5.42 -27.20
C PRO A 202 -15.87 4.25 -26.20
N LEU A 203 -17.01 3.59 -26.01
CA LEU A 203 -17.13 2.35 -25.28
C LEU A 203 -17.04 1.18 -26.27
N SER A 204 -16.12 0.25 -26.04
CA SER A 204 -15.91 -0.93 -26.88
C SER A 204 -16.02 -2.21 -26.07
N LEU A 205 -16.59 -3.28 -26.67
CA LEU A 205 -16.70 -4.62 -26.08
C LEU A 205 -16.01 -5.65 -26.96
N GLY A 206 -15.13 -6.47 -26.37
CA GLY A 206 -14.38 -7.50 -27.07
C GLY A 206 -13.07 -7.02 -27.69
N ASN A 207 -12.81 -5.72 -27.71
CA ASN A 207 -11.56 -5.13 -28.20
C ASN A 207 -11.40 -3.69 -27.69
N GLU A 208 -10.44 -2.98 -28.23
CA GLU A 208 -10.30 -1.52 -28.15
C GLU A 208 -10.46 -0.90 -29.55
N PRO A 209 -10.65 0.42 -29.69
CA PRO A 209 -10.96 1.05 -30.98
C PRO A 209 -9.94 0.77 -32.10
N THR A 210 -8.67 0.54 -31.74
CA THR A 210 -7.60 0.22 -32.70
C THR A 210 -7.61 -1.23 -33.16
N GLY A 211 -8.36 -2.12 -32.54
CA GLY A 211 -8.41 -3.54 -32.90
C GLY A 211 -7.25 -4.39 -32.38
N ASN A 212 -6.32 -3.83 -31.62
CA ASN A 212 -5.03 -4.47 -31.27
C ASN A 212 -5.11 -5.46 -30.10
N ARG A 213 -6.24 -5.52 -29.38
CA ARG A 213 -6.36 -6.28 -28.13
C ARG A 213 -7.63 -7.15 -28.10
N PRO A 214 -7.86 -7.96 -29.13
CA PRO A 214 -9.07 -8.75 -29.24
C PRO A 214 -9.22 -9.73 -28.06
N TRP A 215 -10.44 -9.88 -27.61
CA TRP A 215 -10.85 -10.89 -26.64
C TRP A 215 -11.81 -11.86 -27.27
N LYS A 216 -11.60 -13.14 -27.04
CA LYS A 216 -12.47 -14.21 -27.54
C LYS A 216 -13.37 -14.71 -26.42
N GLY A 217 -14.68 -14.48 -26.56
CA GLY A 217 -15.64 -14.86 -25.53
C GLY A 217 -17.05 -14.35 -25.81
N TYR A 218 -17.86 -14.33 -24.77
CA TYR A 218 -19.28 -14.00 -24.83
C TYR A 218 -19.63 -12.97 -23.76
N ILE A 219 -20.44 -11.99 -24.12
CA ILE A 219 -21.03 -11.02 -23.18
C ILE A 219 -22.54 -11.04 -23.37
N SER A 220 -23.31 -11.24 -22.31
CA SER A 220 -24.78 -11.22 -22.38
C SER A 220 -25.41 -9.95 -21.80
N GLU A 221 -24.71 -9.28 -20.88
CA GLU A 221 -25.24 -8.10 -20.20
C GLU A 221 -24.10 -7.18 -19.76
N LEU A 222 -24.33 -5.87 -19.87
CA LEU A 222 -23.46 -4.82 -19.36
C LEU A 222 -24.29 -3.72 -18.75
N PHE A 223 -23.98 -3.28 -17.54
CA PHE A 223 -24.48 -2.04 -16.98
C PHE A 223 -23.37 -1.20 -16.34
N ILE A 224 -23.57 0.10 -16.34
CA ILE A 224 -22.67 1.07 -15.72
C ILE A 224 -23.51 2.08 -14.93
N ALA A 225 -23.11 2.37 -13.69
CA ALA A 225 -23.72 3.39 -12.84
C ALA A 225 -22.65 4.39 -12.36
N ASN A 226 -23.05 5.64 -12.11
CA ASN A 226 -22.17 6.68 -11.54
C ASN A 226 -22.24 6.72 -10.00
N LYS A 227 -22.52 5.58 -9.39
CA LYS A 227 -22.52 5.35 -7.94
C LYS A 227 -21.95 3.98 -7.64
N ALA A 228 -21.19 3.87 -6.56
CA ALA A 228 -20.77 2.58 -6.03
C ALA A 228 -21.95 1.90 -5.30
N VAL A 229 -22.10 0.60 -5.51
CA VAL A 229 -23.05 -0.23 -4.75
C VAL A 229 -22.41 -0.70 -3.46
N SER A 230 -23.22 -0.85 -2.41
CA SER A 230 -22.81 -1.45 -1.14
C SER A 230 -22.57 -2.96 -1.29
N ASP A 231 -21.89 -3.58 -0.29
CA ASP A 231 -21.68 -5.03 -0.27
C ASP A 231 -23.00 -5.82 -0.38
N GLN A 232 -24.06 -5.38 0.32
CA GLN A 232 -25.39 -6.02 0.26
C GLN A 232 -26.06 -5.87 -1.11
N GLU A 233 -25.95 -4.70 -1.73
CA GLU A 233 -26.46 -4.46 -3.08
C GLU A 233 -25.68 -5.29 -4.12
N ALA A 234 -24.36 -5.46 -3.92
CA ALA A 234 -23.52 -6.25 -4.81
C ALA A 234 -23.86 -7.74 -4.79
N GLU A 235 -24.13 -8.31 -3.60
CA GLU A 235 -24.56 -9.71 -3.44
C GLU A 235 -25.91 -9.96 -4.10
N SER A 236 -26.81 -8.99 -4.06
CA SER A 236 -28.16 -9.10 -4.65
C SER A 236 -28.25 -8.67 -6.11
N ALA A 237 -27.21 -8.00 -6.64
CA ALA A 237 -27.25 -7.37 -7.96
C ALA A 237 -27.58 -8.32 -9.12
N PHE A 238 -27.28 -9.61 -8.98
CA PHE A 238 -27.54 -10.63 -9.99
C PHE A 238 -28.55 -11.69 -9.57
N SER A 239 -29.08 -11.63 -8.33
CA SER A 239 -29.95 -12.65 -7.77
C SER A 239 -31.45 -12.30 -7.83
N SER A 240 -31.83 -11.04 -8.09
CA SER A 240 -33.23 -10.58 -8.12
C SER A 240 -33.72 -10.37 -9.54
N GLU A 241 -35.03 -10.62 -9.77
CA GLU A 241 -35.72 -10.31 -11.05
C GLU A 241 -35.66 -8.79 -11.39
N ILE A 242 -35.30 -7.93 -10.42
CA ILE A 242 -35.06 -6.50 -10.58
C ILE A 242 -33.70 -6.15 -9.94
N PRO A 243 -32.59 -6.53 -10.57
CA PRO A 243 -31.25 -6.41 -9.98
C PRO A 243 -30.80 -4.95 -9.70
N PHE A 244 -31.51 -3.94 -10.20
CA PHE A 244 -31.08 -2.55 -10.20
C PHE A 244 -32.01 -1.57 -9.45
N SER A 245 -32.97 -2.03 -8.65
CA SER A 245 -33.93 -1.14 -8.00
C SER A 245 -33.26 -0.04 -7.15
N ALA A 246 -32.21 -0.39 -6.41
CA ALA A 246 -31.47 0.54 -5.55
C ALA A 246 -30.62 1.55 -6.32
N ILE A 247 -30.08 1.17 -7.49
CA ILE A 247 -29.19 2.02 -8.29
C ILE A 247 -29.84 2.54 -9.57
N LYS A 248 -31.11 2.25 -9.82
CA LYS A 248 -31.82 2.60 -11.07
C LYS A 248 -31.60 4.07 -11.48
N LYS A 249 -31.74 5.00 -10.54
CA LYS A 249 -31.54 6.44 -10.82
C LYS A 249 -30.10 6.86 -11.13
N TYR A 250 -29.13 6.00 -10.85
CA TYR A 250 -27.71 6.22 -11.06
C TYR A 250 -27.16 5.47 -12.28
N LEU A 251 -28.01 4.65 -12.93
CA LEU A 251 -27.62 3.96 -14.16
C LEU A 251 -27.35 4.98 -15.26
N VAL A 252 -26.20 4.85 -15.90
CA VAL A 252 -25.77 5.69 -17.02
C VAL A 252 -25.62 4.90 -18.31
N ALA A 253 -25.62 3.56 -18.25
CA ALA A 253 -25.67 2.66 -19.38
C ALA A 253 -26.26 1.30 -18.98
N VAL A 254 -27.09 0.71 -19.83
CA VAL A 254 -27.58 -0.67 -19.70
C VAL A 254 -27.70 -1.27 -21.10
N TYR A 255 -26.95 -2.31 -21.38
CA TYR A 255 -27.01 -3.05 -22.65
C TYR A 255 -27.36 -4.51 -22.40
N GLN A 256 -28.43 -4.98 -23.04
CA GLN A 256 -28.74 -6.40 -23.15
C GLN A 256 -28.24 -6.92 -24.50
N LEU A 257 -27.25 -7.81 -24.45
CA LEU A 257 -26.50 -8.27 -25.62
C LEU A 257 -27.01 -9.64 -26.06
N ARG A 258 -28.22 -9.64 -26.65
CA ARG A 258 -28.88 -10.84 -27.17
C ARG A 258 -29.36 -10.60 -28.60
N GLY A 259 -29.31 -11.63 -29.40
CA GLY A 259 -29.69 -11.53 -30.80
C GLY A 259 -28.59 -10.96 -31.69
N THR A 260 -28.96 -10.56 -32.91
CA THR A 260 -28.09 -9.95 -33.93
C THR A 260 -28.56 -8.54 -34.22
N GLY A 261 -27.63 -7.61 -34.39
CA GLY A 261 -27.96 -6.24 -34.77
C GLY A 261 -27.25 -5.19 -33.94
N SER A 262 -27.89 -4.06 -33.78
CA SER A 262 -27.46 -2.95 -32.91
C SER A 262 -28.08 -3.15 -31.52
N TYR A 263 -27.33 -2.81 -30.47
CA TYR A 263 -27.79 -2.99 -29.09
C TYR A 263 -28.02 -1.60 -28.47
N PRO A 264 -29.29 -1.18 -28.28
CA PRO A 264 -29.62 0.12 -27.71
C PRO A 264 -29.24 0.17 -26.24
N ASP A 265 -28.81 1.35 -25.79
CA ASP A 265 -28.73 1.66 -24.37
C ASP A 265 -30.13 1.82 -23.79
N LEU A 266 -30.54 0.91 -22.91
CA LEU A 266 -31.88 0.91 -22.30
C LEU A 266 -32.14 2.10 -21.38
N THR A 267 -31.11 2.85 -20.99
CA THR A 267 -31.26 4.11 -20.25
C THR A 267 -31.55 5.30 -21.18
N GLY A 268 -31.28 5.16 -22.48
CA GLY A 268 -31.42 6.22 -23.47
C GLY A 268 -30.41 7.37 -23.36
N HIS A 269 -29.34 7.19 -22.57
CA HIS A 269 -28.33 8.22 -22.35
C HIS A 269 -27.13 8.11 -23.30
N LEU A 270 -26.86 6.93 -23.82
CA LEU A 270 -25.68 6.63 -24.62
C LEU A 270 -26.04 6.18 -26.03
N PRO A 271 -25.08 6.29 -26.96
CA PRO A 271 -25.23 5.69 -28.30
C PRO A 271 -25.35 4.18 -28.23
N ASP A 272 -26.06 3.62 -29.21
CA ASP A 272 -26.15 2.17 -29.39
C ASP A 272 -24.77 1.56 -29.60
N LEU A 273 -24.58 0.35 -29.08
CA LEU A 273 -23.47 -0.51 -29.46
C LEU A 273 -23.77 -1.16 -30.80
N SER A 274 -22.88 -1.00 -31.74
CA SER A 274 -22.94 -1.58 -33.08
C SER A 274 -21.70 -2.36 -33.41
N TRP A 275 -21.83 -3.34 -34.29
CA TRP A 275 -20.71 -4.13 -34.79
C TRP A 275 -19.71 -3.26 -35.54
N ARG A 276 -18.45 -3.41 -35.22
CA ARG A 276 -17.38 -2.70 -35.89
C ARG A 276 -17.13 -3.27 -37.31
N ASN A 277 -17.34 -4.57 -37.45
CA ASN A 277 -17.35 -5.30 -38.70
C ASN A 277 -18.71 -5.97 -38.89
N THR A 278 -18.79 -7.00 -39.72
CA THR A 278 -20.03 -7.79 -39.92
C THR A 278 -20.41 -8.52 -38.61
N PRO A 279 -21.71 -8.61 -38.26
CA PRO A 279 -22.12 -9.41 -37.13
C PRO A 279 -21.82 -10.89 -37.32
N PRO A 280 -21.55 -11.66 -36.25
CA PRO A 280 -21.36 -13.11 -36.35
C PRO A 280 -22.67 -13.79 -36.80
N THR A 281 -22.54 -14.84 -37.58
CA THR A 281 -23.68 -15.61 -38.13
C THR A 281 -24.32 -16.53 -37.08
N THR A 282 -23.59 -16.89 -36.04
CA THR A 282 -24.04 -17.83 -35.02
C THR A 282 -24.38 -17.09 -33.71
N GLN A 283 -25.54 -17.46 -33.13
CA GLN A 283 -25.93 -16.99 -31.81
C GLN A 283 -25.59 -18.05 -30.75
N ASP A 284 -25.11 -17.58 -29.58
CA ASP A 284 -24.87 -18.43 -28.41
C ASP A 284 -25.78 -18.00 -27.26
N ARG A 285 -26.21 -18.97 -26.46
CA ARG A 285 -27.05 -18.69 -25.25
C ARG A 285 -26.29 -17.88 -24.21
N ARG A 286 -24.97 -17.87 -24.25
CA ARG A 286 -24.07 -17.11 -23.35
C ARG A 286 -24.00 -15.62 -23.66
N GLY A 287 -24.62 -15.17 -24.77
CA GLY A 287 -24.62 -13.78 -25.22
C GLY A 287 -24.02 -13.60 -26.60
N VAL A 288 -23.63 -12.38 -26.95
CA VAL A 288 -22.95 -12.07 -28.22
C VAL A 288 -21.54 -12.65 -28.23
N SER A 289 -21.20 -13.33 -29.31
CA SER A 289 -19.85 -13.88 -29.53
C SER A 289 -18.91 -12.81 -30.06
N LEU A 290 -17.78 -12.63 -29.37
CA LEU A 290 -16.77 -11.64 -29.69
C LEU A 290 -15.42 -12.33 -29.99
N ASP A 291 -14.68 -11.80 -30.97
CA ASP A 291 -13.37 -12.27 -31.36
C ASP A 291 -12.56 -11.18 -32.11
N SER A 292 -11.46 -11.52 -32.75
CA SER A 292 -10.62 -10.57 -33.47
C SER A 292 -11.33 -9.86 -34.63
N ASN A 293 -12.36 -10.47 -35.21
CA ASN A 293 -13.10 -9.94 -36.35
C ASN A 293 -14.45 -9.33 -35.96
N HIS A 294 -14.98 -9.70 -34.83
CA HIS A 294 -16.31 -9.33 -34.37
C HIS A 294 -16.24 -8.71 -32.97
N TRP A 295 -16.36 -7.39 -32.90
CA TRP A 295 -16.49 -6.67 -31.61
C TRP A 295 -17.46 -5.50 -31.75
N LEU A 296 -17.95 -5.00 -30.61
CA LEU A 296 -18.93 -3.94 -30.53
C LEU A 296 -18.29 -2.62 -30.10
N GLU A 297 -18.80 -1.52 -30.64
CA GLU A 297 -18.34 -0.16 -30.28
C GLU A 297 -19.51 0.84 -30.40
N THR A 298 -19.52 1.86 -29.54
CA THR A 298 -20.42 3.01 -29.69
C THR A 298 -19.94 3.88 -30.85
N LYS A 299 -20.89 4.32 -31.72
CA LYS A 299 -20.57 5.15 -32.90
C LYS A 299 -19.92 6.50 -32.57
N SER A 300 -20.11 6.98 -31.36
CA SER A 300 -19.54 8.23 -30.85
C SER A 300 -19.05 8.07 -29.42
N SER A 301 -18.37 9.09 -28.92
CA SER A 301 -17.92 9.14 -27.52
C SER A 301 -19.09 9.07 -26.53
N VAL A 302 -18.83 8.50 -25.36
CA VAL A 302 -19.79 8.41 -24.25
C VAL A 302 -19.55 9.53 -23.23
N ALA A 303 -19.48 10.77 -23.72
CA ALA A 303 -19.08 11.94 -22.96
C ALA A 303 -19.94 12.16 -21.71
N LEU A 304 -21.28 12.00 -21.80
CA LEU A 304 -22.20 12.17 -20.69
C LEU A 304 -21.91 11.21 -19.54
N MET A 305 -21.70 9.91 -19.85
CA MET A 305 -21.32 8.90 -18.86
C MET A 305 -19.99 9.24 -18.20
N THR A 306 -19.00 9.56 -19.02
CA THR A 306 -17.65 9.90 -18.55
C THR A 306 -17.68 11.11 -17.61
N GLN A 307 -18.45 12.16 -17.98
CA GLN A 307 -18.62 13.35 -17.14
C GLN A 307 -19.30 13.04 -15.81
N LYS A 308 -20.41 12.29 -15.83
CA LYS A 308 -21.13 11.90 -14.61
C LYS A 308 -20.24 11.12 -13.65
N ILE A 309 -19.47 10.14 -14.17
CA ILE A 309 -18.54 9.33 -13.36
C ILE A 309 -17.38 10.18 -12.84
N ALA A 310 -16.76 11.00 -13.69
CA ALA A 310 -15.65 11.88 -13.29
C ALA A 310 -16.06 12.87 -12.20
N THR A 311 -17.29 13.41 -12.27
CA THR A 311 -17.83 14.34 -11.27
C THR A 311 -18.15 13.63 -9.95
N ALA A 312 -18.77 12.44 -10.01
CA ALA A 312 -19.10 11.66 -8.83
C ALA A 312 -17.86 11.01 -8.19
N SER A 313 -16.80 10.81 -8.95
CA SER A 313 -15.61 10.00 -8.61
C SER A 313 -15.95 8.61 -8.07
N GLN A 314 -17.09 8.09 -8.52
CA GLN A 314 -17.64 6.79 -8.17
C GLN A 314 -18.20 6.11 -9.42
N PHE A 315 -18.15 4.79 -9.44
CA PHE A 315 -18.84 3.99 -10.45
C PHE A 315 -19.13 2.58 -9.98
N THR A 316 -20.09 1.96 -10.65
CA THR A 316 -20.26 0.50 -10.67
C THR A 316 -20.28 0.04 -12.11
N ILE A 317 -19.56 -1.02 -12.42
CA ILE A 317 -19.59 -1.72 -13.71
C ILE A 317 -19.96 -3.16 -13.43
N GLY A 318 -21.06 -3.63 -14.01
CA GLY A 318 -21.48 -5.03 -13.92
C GLY A 318 -21.61 -5.65 -15.30
N ALA A 319 -21.10 -6.86 -15.46
CA ALA A 319 -21.18 -7.60 -16.72
C ALA A 319 -21.32 -9.10 -16.46
N ILE A 320 -22.03 -9.79 -17.38
CA ILE A 320 -22.06 -11.26 -17.45
C ILE A 320 -21.24 -11.68 -18.64
N VAL A 321 -20.16 -12.39 -18.40
CA VAL A 321 -19.16 -12.75 -19.41
C VAL A 321 -18.76 -14.22 -19.33
N ALA A 322 -18.41 -14.82 -20.46
CA ALA A 322 -17.82 -16.16 -20.54
C ALA A 322 -16.64 -16.16 -21.50
N THR A 323 -15.45 -16.58 -21.06
CA THR A 323 -14.33 -16.73 -21.97
C THR A 323 -14.52 -17.94 -22.90
N ALA A 324 -14.07 -17.84 -24.14
CA ALA A 324 -13.97 -18.99 -25.04
C ALA A 324 -12.56 -19.59 -25.05
N ASP A 325 -11.59 -18.94 -24.39
CA ASP A 325 -10.22 -19.40 -24.29
C ASP A 325 -9.64 -18.97 -22.93
N THR A 326 -9.29 -19.93 -22.09
CA THR A 326 -8.77 -19.70 -20.74
C THR A 326 -7.33 -19.22 -20.69
N MET A 327 -6.62 -19.23 -21.82
CA MET A 327 -5.19 -18.91 -21.90
C MET A 327 -4.90 -17.72 -22.84
N GLN A 328 -5.88 -16.83 -23.05
CA GLN A 328 -5.71 -15.67 -23.92
C GLN A 328 -4.51 -14.81 -23.51
N SER A 329 -3.67 -14.49 -24.49
CA SER A 329 -2.59 -13.53 -24.30
C SER A 329 -3.18 -12.13 -24.08
N GLY A 330 -2.55 -11.33 -23.22
CA GLY A 330 -3.19 -10.05 -23.02
C GLY A 330 -2.47 -9.05 -22.12
N PRO A 331 -3.26 -8.15 -21.52
CA PRO A 331 -4.72 -8.26 -21.29
C PRO A 331 -5.56 -8.00 -22.56
N ALA A 332 -6.26 -9.07 -23.01
CA ALA A 332 -7.30 -8.98 -24.02
C ALA A 332 -8.49 -8.19 -23.45
N ARG A 333 -9.13 -7.31 -24.25
CA ARG A 333 -10.12 -6.34 -23.76
C ARG A 333 -11.53 -6.92 -23.80
N ILE A 334 -12.11 -7.13 -22.63
CA ILE A 334 -13.53 -7.50 -22.48
C ILE A 334 -14.39 -6.25 -22.65
N ILE A 335 -14.09 -5.21 -21.85
CA ILE A 335 -14.74 -3.90 -21.89
C ILE A 335 -13.66 -2.83 -21.89
N SER A 336 -13.74 -1.86 -22.78
CA SER A 336 -12.77 -0.78 -22.91
C SER A 336 -13.45 0.58 -23.10
N LEU A 337 -13.05 1.54 -22.31
CA LEU A 337 -13.32 2.97 -22.49
C LEU A 337 -11.98 3.65 -22.78
N SER A 338 -11.56 3.65 -24.06
CA SER A 338 -10.21 4.04 -24.47
C SER A 338 -10.19 4.62 -25.88
N ALA A 339 -9.10 5.30 -26.23
CA ALA A 339 -8.78 5.65 -27.61
C ALA A 339 -7.93 4.58 -28.29
N ASP A 340 -7.02 3.99 -27.52
CA ASP A 340 -6.02 3.02 -27.99
C ASP A 340 -5.43 2.21 -26.81
N ASP A 341 -4.38 1.46 -27.07
CA ASP A 341 -3.73 0.60 -26.08
C ASP A 341 -2.87 1.36 -25.04
N GLU A 342 -2.70 2.67 -25.18
CA GLU A 342 -1.97 3.52 -24.24
C GLU A 342 -2.85 4.56 -23.52
N ARG A 343 -4.01 4.94 -24.09
CA ARG A 343 -4.88 6.00 -23.58
C ARG A 343 -6.27 5.48 -23.27
N ARG A 344 -6.57 5.35 -21.99
CA ARG A 344 -7.84 4.81 -21.50
C ARG A 344 -8.37 5.56 -20.28
N ASN A 345 -9.68 5.46 -20.06
CA ASN A 345 -10.29 5.77 -18.78
C ASN A 345 -10.36 4.50 -17.92
N PHE A 346 -10.84 3.39 -18.50
CA PHE A 346 -10.72 2.08 -17.86
C PHE A 346 -10.68 0.96 -18.90
N THR A 347 -10.17 -0.20 -18.47
CA THR A 347 -10.33 -1.45 -19.21
C THR A 347 -10.51 -2.62 -18.25
N LEU A 348 -11.49 -3.48 -18.57
CA LEU A 348 -11.63 -4.82 -18.02
C LEU A 348 -11.09 -5.80 -19.07
N GLY A 349 -10.19 -6.69 -18.68
CA GLY A 349 -9.57 -7.62 -19.61
C GLY A 349 -9.18 -8.93 -18.97
N GLN A 350 -8.77 -9.87 -19.83
CA GLN A 350 -8.27 -11.20 -19.47
C GLN A 350 -6.78 -11.32 -19.85
N LYS A 351 -5.98 -11.87 -18.92
CA LYS A 351 -4.57 -12.22 -19.16
C LYS A 351 -4.31 -13.65 -18.66
N GLY A 352 -4.21 -14.61 -19.58
CA GLY A 352 -4.29 -16.01 -19.22
C GLY A 352 -5.63 -16.30 -18.57
N SER A 353 -5.64 -16.97 -17.42
CA SER A 353 -6.85 -17.20 -16.61
C SER A 353 -7.22 -16.03 -15.70
N ASP A 354 -6.40 -14.97 -15.63
CA ASP A 354 -6.58 -13.88 -14.69
C ASP A 354 -7.44 -12.76 -15.27
N LEU A 355 -8.28 -12.17 -14.41
CA LEU A 355 -8.98 -10.92 -14.70
C LEU A 355 -8.06 -9.74 -14.37
N VAL A 356 -7.97 -8.77 -15.28
CA VAL A 356 -7.19 -7.55 -15.10
C VAL A 356 -8.09 -6.32 -15.28
N PHE A 357 -8.10 -5.42 -14.30
CA PHE A 357 -8.77 -4.14 -14.43
C PHE A 357 -7.78 -2.98 -14.28
N ARG A 358 -7.91 -2.01 -15.16
CA ARG A 358 -7.11 -0.78 -15.18
C ARG A 358 -8.03 0.41 -15.16
N VAL A 359 -7.72 1.40 -14.34
CA VAL A 359 -8.46 2.66 -14.21
C VAL A 359 -7.51 3.83 -14.25
N ARG A 360 -7.82 4.83 -15.06
CA ARG A 360 -7.07 6.08 -15.15
C ARG A 360 -7.38 6.98 -13.96
N THR A 361 -6.33 7.38 -13.27
CA THR A 361 -6.32 8.38 -12.22
C THR A 361 -5.04 9.21 -12.32
N PRO A 362 -4.85 10.28 -11.56
CA PRO A 362 -3.59 11.02 -11.54
C PRO A 362 -2.36 10.14 -11.27
N ILE A 363 -2.48 9.13 -10.38
CA ILE A 363 -1.34 8.26 -10.04
C ILE A 363 -1.13 7.12 -11.05
N THR A 364 -2.19 6.55 -11.60
CA THR A 364 -2.09 5.44 -12.56
C THR A 364 -1.71 5.90 -13.96
N GLY A 365 -1.91 7.19 -14.27
CA GLY A 365 -1.57 7.79 -15.54
C GLY A 365 -2.52 7.42 -16.69
N LYS A 366 -2.20 7.87 -17.90
CA LYS A 366 -3.05 7.70 -19.11
C LYS A 366 -3.21 6.24 -19.51
N ASN A 367 -2.18 5.43 -19.32
CA ASN A 367 -2.18 3.99 -19.66
C ASN A 367 -2.72 3.12 -18.52
N ALA A 368 -2.74 3.62 -17.27
CA ALA A 368 -3.21 2.91 -16.08
C ALA A 368 -2.55 1.54 -15.84
N THR A 369 -1.26 1.39 -16.20
CA THR A 369 -0.52 0.13 -16.06
C THR A 369 0.24 0.01 -14.75
N ASN A 370 0.64 1.15 -14.14
CA ASN A 370 1.50 1.14 -12.96
C ASN A 370 0.82 0.51 -11.74
N TYR A 371 -0.49 0.71 -11.61
CA TYR A 371 -1.30 0.17 -10.52
C TYR A 371 -2.57 -0.42 -11.12
N GLN A 372 -2.59 -1.72 -11.33
CA GLN A 372 -3.75 -2.44 -11.88
C GLN A 372 -4.28 -3.44 -10.87
N LEU A 373 -5.58 -3.70 -10.90
CA LEU A 373 -6.16 -4.82 -10.17
C LEU A 373 -5.96 -6.10 -11.00
N ALA A 374 -5.42 -7.14 -10.39
CA ALA A 374 -5.36 -8.48 -10.96
C ALA A 374 -6.03 -9.46 -10.00
N VAL A 375 -6.97 -10.24 -10.51
CA VAL A 375 -7.65 -11.30 -9.76
C VAL A 375 -7.34 -12.63 -10.43
N PRO A 376 -6.61 -13.52 -9.76
CA PRO A 376 -6.15 -14.76 -10.38
C PRO A 376 -7.29 -15.74 -10.59
N ASN A 377 -7.20 -16.49 -11.68
CA ASN A 377 -8.02 -17.65 -12.01
C ASN A 377 -9.55 -17.39 -12.14
N VAL A 378 -9.97 -16.18 -12.49
CA VAL A 378 -11.39 -15.87 -12.75
C VAL A 378 -11.86 -16.57 -14.04
N PHE A 379 -11.00 -16.67 -15.03
CA PHE A 379 -11.25 -17.33 -16.32
C PHE A 379 -10.57 -18.71 -16.41
N GLY A 380 -10.53 -19.45 -15.29
CA GLY A 380 -10.03 -20.81 -15.24
C GLY A 380 -10.94 -21.83 -15.92
N ASP A 381 -12.20 -21.46 -16.20
CA ASP A 381 -13.17 -22.23 -16.98
C ASP A 381 -13.89 -21.34 -18.00
N THR A 382 -14.80 -21.93 -18.79
CA THR A 382 -15.55 -21.25 -19.87
C THR A 382 -17.00 -20.97 -19.50
N LYS A 383 -17.35 -21.01 -18.20
CA LYS A 383 -18.69 -20.71 -17.72
C LYS A 383 -18.97 -19.21 -17.74
N ASN A 384 -20.25 -18.87 -17.61
CA ASN A 384 -20.64 -17.48 -17.35
C ASN A 384 -20.19 -17.07 -15.95
N HIS A 385 -19.51 -15.93 -15.87
CA HIS A 385 -19.17 -15.26 -14.63
C HIS A 385 -19.86 -13.92 -14.55
N GLN A 386 -20.45 -13.64 -13.40
CA GLN A 386 -21.00 -12.35 -13.03
C GLN A 386 -19.89 -11.51 -12.41
N ILE A 387 -19.42 -10.51 -13.12
CA ILE A 387 -18.36 -9.60 -12.67
C ILE A 387 -18.97 -8.28 -12.28
N LEU A 388 -18.77 -7.85 -11.02
CA LEU A 388 -19.16 -6.54 -10.53
C LEU A 388 -17.95 -5.80 -9.97
N LEU A 389 -17.70 -4.62 -10.47
CA LEU A 389 -16.65 -3.71 -10.04
C LEU A 389 -17.26 -2.46 -9.45
N THR A 390 -16.86 -2.07 -8.25
CA THR A 390 -17.28 -0.82 -7.62
C THR A 390 -16.07 0.04 -7.31
N TYR A 391 -16.19 1.33 -7.55
CA TYR A 391 -15.17 2.32 -7.23
C TYR A 391 -15.76 3.43 -6.38
N GLU A 392 -15.23 3.59 -5.17
CA GLU A 392 -15.65 4.61 -4.21
C GLU A 392 -14.47 4.97 -3.30
N GLU A 393 -14.43 6.23 -2.85
CA GLU A 393 -13.37 6.71 -1.94
C GLU A 393 -11.94 6.36 -2.42
N SER A 394 -11.71 6.33 -3.74
CA SER A 394 -10.46 5.92 -4.36
C SER A 394 -10.07 4.44 -4.14
N ILE A 395 -11.03 3.59 -3.85
CA ILE A 395 -10.87 2.15 -3.69
C ILE A 395 -11.73 1.42 -4.73
N LEU A 396 -11.11 0.51 -5.49
CA LEU A 396 -11.78 -0.40 -6.39
C LEU A 396 -11.96 -1.76 -5.70
N THR A 397 -13.21 -2.20 -5.61
CA THR A 397 -13.59 -3.52 -5.08
C THR A 397 -14.20 -4.35 -6.20
N ILE A 398 -14.00 -5.66 -6.18
CA ILE A 398 -14.54 -6.58 -7.18
C ILE A 398 -15.29 -7.73 -6.52
N TYR A 399 -16.39 -8.11 -7.14
CA TYR A 399 -17.22 -9.28 -6.79
C TYR A 399 -17.29 -10.19 -8.00
N ILE A 400 -17.11 -11.48 -7.81
CA ILE A 400 -17.24 -12.51 -8.82
C ILE A 400 -18.31 -13.48 -8.35
N ASP A 401 -19.33 -13.68 -9.16
CA ASP A 401 -20.48 -14.56 -8.86
C ASP A 401 -21.10 -14.27 -7.47
N GLY A 402 -21.27 -12.99 -7.16
CA GLY A 402 -21.79 -12.49 -5.89
C GLY A 402 -20.80 -12.49 -4.72
N VAL A 403 -19.61 -13.05 -4.89
CA VAL A 403 -18.63 -13.17 -3.81
C VAL A 403 -17.59 -12.06 -3.89
N LYS A 404 -17.48 -11.27 -2.80
CA LYS A 404 -16.43 -10.24 -2.67
C LYS A 404 -15.04 -10.86 -2.69
N GLN A 405 -14.18 -10.37 -3.59
CA GLN A 405 -12.82 -10.84 -3.70
C GLN A 405 -11.91 -10.13 -2.69
N ARG A 406 -10.85 -10.81 -2.23
CA ARG A 406 -9.86 -10.24 -1.33
C ARG A 406 -8.98 -9.17 -1.99
N TYR A 407 -8.90 -9.21 -3.32
CA TYR A 407 -8.11 -8.29 -4.11
C TYR A 407 -8.88 -6.98 -4.31
N SER A 408 -8.22 -5.85 -4.06
CA SER A 408 -8.79 -4.52 -4.26
C SER A 408 -7.68 -3.53 -4.63
N LEU A 409 -7.97 -2.57 -5.49
CA LEU A 409 -7.02 -1.51 -5.81
C LEU A 409 -7.30 -0.29 -4.93
N LYS A 410 -6.34 0.06 -4.08
CA LYS A 410 -6.46 1.14 -3.09
C LYS A 410 -5.55 2.30 -3.49
N LEU A 411 -6.14 3.38 -3.99
CA LEU A 411 -5.43 4.58 -4.49
C LEU A 411 -5.54 5.76 -3.50
N ILE A 412 -5.70 5.46 -2.21
CA ILE A 412 -5.81 6.47 -1.14
C ILE A 412 -4.43 6.86 -0.61
N PRO A 413 -4.26 8.09 -0.06
CA PRO A 413 -2.99 8.57 0.48
C PRO A 413 -2.35 7.64 1.50
N GLU A 414 -3.18 7.02 2.38
CA GLU A 414 -2.75 6.10 3.43
C GLU A 414 -2.04 4.85 2.88
N VAL A 415 -2.31 4.49 1.61
CA VAL A 415 -1.70 3.34 0.93
C VAL A 415 -0.57 3.78 0.01
N MET A 416 -0.71 4.95 -0.65
CA MET A 416 0.23 5.39 -1.67
C MET A 416 1.65 5.59 -1.15
N ILE A 417 1.83 6.03 0.09
CA ILE A 417 3.15 6.17 0.71
C ILE A 417 3.88 4.82 0.79
N PHE A 418 3.15 3.71 0.89
CA PHE A 418 3.70 2.35 0.99
C PHE A 418 3.89 1.69 -0.37
N GLN A 419 3.34 2.24 -1.45
CA GLN A 419 3.61 1.79 -2.82
C GLN A 419 5.08 2.01 -3.25
N LEU A 420 5.81 2.83 -2.50
CA LEU A 420 7.26 2.96 -2.65
C LEU A 420 8.01 1.73 -2.12
N LEU A 421 7.34 0.84 -1.38
CA LEU A 421 7.92 -0.39 -0.86
C LEU A 421 7.64 -1.57 -1.82
N PRO A 422 8.54 -2.54 -1.94
CA PRO A 422 8.44 -3.62 -2.92
C PRO A 422 7.52 -4.76 -2.47
N PHE A 423 6.23 -4.51 -2.35
CA PHE A 423 5.25 -5.56 -2.05
C PHE A 423 3.91 -5.28 -2.74
N ASP A 424 3.14 -6.35 -2.99
CA ASP A 424 1.81 -6.22 -3.58
C ASP A 424 0.81 -5.64 -2.58
N ALA A 425 0.52 -4.35 -2.75
CA ALA A 425 -0.39 -3.62 -1.89
C ALA A 425 -1.88 -4.01 -2.07
N ASN A 426 -2.23 -4.71 -3.14
CA ASN A 426 -3.64 -4.98 -3.47
C ASN A 426 -4.27 -6.05 -2.57
N SER A 427 -3.45 -6.96 -2.01
CA SER A 427 -3.90 -8.05 -1.15
C SER A 427 -3.95 -7.71 0.34
N ILE A 428 -3.43 -6.54 0.76
CA ILE A 428 -3.30 -6.16 2.16
C ILE A 428 -4.55 -5.46 2.67
N LYS A 429 -4.98 -5.79 3.90
CA LYS A 429 -6.12 -5.14 4.55
C LYS A 429 -5.87 -3.65 4.79
N LEU A 430 -6.89 -2.83 4.54
CA LEU A 430 -6.81 -1.37 4.64
C LEU A 430 -6.43 -0.89 6.05
N GLU A 431 -6.93 -1.57 7.09
CA GLU A 431 -6.68 -1.23 8.50
C GLU A 431 -5.20 -1.24 8.84
N ILE A 432 -4.44 -2.18 8.26
CA ILE A 432 -2.99 -2.30 8.47
C ILE A 432 -2.27 -1.06 7.91
N TYR A 433 -2.63 -0.62 6.71
CA TYR A 433 -2.07 0.60 6.13
C TYR A 433 -2.36 1.83 6.98
N LYS A 434 -3.59 1.97 7.47
CA LYS A 434 -3.99 3.08 8.34
C LYS A 434 -3.17 3.11 9.62
N ILE A 435 -2.98 1.97 10.29
CA ILE A 435 -2.17 1.90 11.52
C ILE A 435 -0.76 2.42 11.25
N PHE A 436 -0.11 1.98 10.18
CA PHE A 436 1.24 2.42 9.85
C PHE A 436 1.29 3.88 9.40
N TYR A 437 0.33 4.33 8.59
CA TYR A 437 0.26 5.70 8.13
C TYR A 437 0.09 6.69 9.30
N TYR A 438 -0.91 6.47 10.14
CA TYR A 438 -1.11 7.31 11.33
C TYR A 438 0.03 7.15 12.33
N GLY A 439 0.60 5.96 12.47
CA GLY A 439 1.80 5.72 13.28
C GLY A 439 2.98 6.54 12.81
N LEU A 440 3.27 6.53 11.50
CA LEU A 440 4.34 7.32 10.89
C LEU A 440 4.17 8.82 11.15
N LEU A 441 2.95 9.33 11.12
CA LEU A 441 2.68 10.77 11.27
C LEU A 441 2.59 11.19 12.74
N PHE A 442 1.90 10.45 13.60
CA PHE A 442 1.54 10.89 14.95
C PHE A 442 2.47 10.41 16.07
N ILE A 443 3.24 9.32 15.87
CA ILE A 443 4.24 8.89 16.85
C ILE A 443 5.38 9.91 16.96
N PRO A 444 6.03 10.37 15.86
CA PRO A 444 7.05 11.42 15.97
C PRO A 444 6.49 12.76 16.49
N LEU A 445 5.24 13.09 16.14
CA LEU A 445 4.56 14.29 16.63
C LEU A 445 4.41 14.24 18.15
N GLY A 446 3.91 13.13 18.70
CA GLY A 446 3.84 12.89 20.14
C GLY A 446 5.21 12.93 20.82
N PHE A 447 6.25 12.43 20.15
CA PHE A 447 7.64 12.51 20.64
C PHE A 447 8.13 13.95 20.78
N PHE A 448 7.95 14.80 19.77
CA PHE A 448 8.31 16.23 19.87
C PHE A 448 7.55 16.93 20.98
N LEU A 449 6.25 16.70 21.10
CA LEU A 449 5.41 17.29 22.14
C LEU A 449 5.85 16.85 23.56
N ALA A 450 6.26 15.60 23.71
CA ALA A 450 6.82 15.09 24.95
C ALA A 450 8.08 15.84 25.37
N LEU A 451 9.02 16.03 24.44
CA LEU A 451 10.28 16.77 24.70
C LEU A 451 10.02 18.23 25.01
N ILE A 452 9.11 18.90 24.28
CA ILE A 452 8.72 20.29 24.52
C ILE A 452 8.08 20.39 25.90
N SER A 453 7.13 19.52 26.23
CA SER A 453 6.42 19.53 27.52
C SER A 453 7.32 19.21 28.73
N ALA A 454 8.31 18.33 28.54
CA ALA A 454 9.28 17.99 29.62
C ALA A 454 10.23 19.17 29.96
N LYS A 455 10.55 20.00 28.94
CA LYS A 455 11.41 21.19 29.14
C LYS A 455 10.65 22.44 29.55
N ALA A 456 9.45 22.62 29.05
CA ALA A 456 8.61 23.75 29.41
C ALA A 456 7.89 23.45 30.73
N ARG A 457 8.33 24.10 31.83
CA ARG A 457 7.58 24.11 33.09
C ARG A 457 6.38 25.05 32.95
N GLY A 458 5.38 24.62 32.17
CA GLY A 458 4.23 25.45 31.80
C GLY A 458 3.07 25.38 32.78
N LYS A 459 2.23 26.43 32.78
CA LYS A 459 0.93 26.47 33.44
C LYS A 459 -0.08 25.57 32.68
N ARG A 460 -1.24 25.28 33.28
CA ARG A 460 -2.32 24.46 32.66
C ARG A 460 -2.69 24.94 31.23
N ILE A 461 -2.74 26.25 31.02
CA ILE A 461 -3.03 26.89 29.74
C ILE A 461 -2.01 26.47 28.65
N PHE A 462 -0.72 26.36 28.98
CA PHE A 462 0.32 25.92 28.07
C PHE A 462 0.07 24.47 27.59
N TYR A 463 -0.32 23.57 28.50
CA TYR A 463 -0.64 22.19 28.11
C TYR A 463 -1.92 22.08 27.26
N ALA A 464 -2.93 22.95 27.55
CA ALA A 464 -4.12 23.04 26.71
C ALA A 464 -3.78 23.53 25.28
N LEU A 465 -2.94 24.57 25.15
CA LEU A 465 -2.47 25.06 23.86
C LEU A 465 -1.63 24.01 23.11
N LEU A 466 -0.80 23.25 23.83
CA LEU A 466 -0.01 22.16 23.25
C LEU A 466 -0.91 21.01 22.76
N PHE A 467 -1.96 20.68 23.48
CA PHE A 467 -2.94 19.68 23.06
C PHE A 467 -3.74 20.17 21.85
N CYS A 468 -4.32 21.36 21.92
CA CYS A 468 -5.11 21.91 20.80
C CYS A 468 -4.26 22.12 19.54
N GLY A 469 -3.14 22.85 19.67
CA GLY A 469 -2.28 23.19 18.53
C GLY A 469 -1.40 22.05 18.05
N GLY A 470 -1.04 21.12 18.94
CA GLY A 470 -0.10 20.05 18.64
C GLY A 470 -0.72 18.69 18.34
N ILE A 471 -1.96 18.44 18.77
CA ILE A 471 -2.63 17.16 18.57
C ILE A 471 -3.96 17.33 17.85
N LEU A 472 -4.89 18.11 18.44
CA LEU A 472 -6.25 18.22 17.92
C LEU A 472 -6.28 18.85 16.53
N PHE A 473 -5.67 20.02 16.33
CA PHE A 473 -5.69 20.68 15.01
C PHE A 473 -4.93 19.89 13.94
N PRO A 474 -3.73 19.34 14.16
CA PRO A 474 -3.09 18.48 13.15
C PRO A 474 -3.92 17.26 12.79
N SER A 475 -4.60 16.61 13.75
CA SER A 475 -5.49 15.48 13.48
C SER A 475 -6.71 15.88 12.64
N LEU A 476 -7.35 17.02 12.99
CA LEU A 476 -8.50 17.54 12.25
C LEU A 476 -8.13 17.96 10.82
N ILE A 477 -7.01 18.69 10.65
CA ILE A 477 -6.53 19.13 9.34
C ILE A 477 -6.21 17.94 8.45
N LEU A 478 -5.48 16.95 8.99
CA LEU A 478 -5.14 15.74 8.23
C LEU A 478 -6.39 14.99 7.78
N GLU A 479 -7.35 14.76 8.69
CA GLU A 479 -8.57 14.04 8.36
C GLU A 479 -9.44 14.82 7.36
N ALA A 480 -9.50 16.15 7.47
CA ALA A 480 -10.17 17.00 6.49
C ALA A 480 -9.49 16.94 5.11
N MET A 481 -8.15 16.94 5.05
CA MET A 481 -7.40 16.77 3.80
C MET A 481 -7.72 15.42 3.14
N LEU A 482 -7.72 14.34 3.92
CA LEU A 482 -8.04 12.99 3.42
C LEU A 482 -9.50 12.91 2.96
N ALA A 483 -10.43 13.48 3.72
CA ALA A 483 -11.85 13.51 3.38
C ALA A 483 -12.11 14.24 2.05
N ILE A 484 -11.51 15.42 1.87
CA ILE A 484 -11.62 16.20 0.63
C ILE A 484 -11.01 15.44 -0.56
N GLY A 485 -9.81 14.88 -0.38
CA GLY A 485 -9.09 14.21 -1.48
C GLY A 485 -9.75 12.93 -1.98
N THR A 486 -10.37 12.18 -1.08
CA THR A 486 -11.07 10.92 -1.42
C THR A 486 -12.58 11.09 -1.56
N GLN A 487 -13.10 12.31 -1.44
CA GLN A 487 -14.53 12.65 -1.50
C GLN A 487 -15.38 11.85 -0.50
N ARG A 488 -14.86 11.62 0.71
CA ARG A 488 -15.55 10.90 1.79
C ARG A 488 -15.92 11.81 2.95
N ALA A 489 -16.77 11.31 3.82
CA ALA A 489 -17.05 11.98 5.10
C ALA A 489 -15.86 11.92 6.04
N ILE A 490 -15.77 12.89 6.96
CA ILE A 490 -14.80 12.87 8.06
C ILE A 490 -15.09 11.65 8.95
N ARG A 491 -14.06 10.85 9.22
CA ARG A 491 -14.16 9.64 10.04
C ARG A 491 -13.66 9.91 11.45
N LEU A 492 -14.57 9.83 12.41
CA LEU A 492 -14.26 10.06 13.81
C LEU A 492 -13.31 9.01 14.40
N ASP A 493 -13.40 7.76 13.93
CA ASP A 493 -12.49 6.68 14.31
C ASP A 493 -11.03 7.00 13.97
N ASN A 494 -10.75 7.50 12.78
CA ASN A 494 -9.42 7.93 12.34
C ASN A 494 -8.91 9.12 13.18
N LEU A 495 -9.80 10.09 13.46
CA LEU A 495 -9.48 11.25 14.30
C LEU A 495 -9.09 10.82 15.72
N LEU A 496 -9.92 9.99 16.35
CA LEU A 496 -9.66 9.48 17.70
C LEU A 496 -8.39 8.63 17.74
N PHE A 497 -8.16 7.80 16.73
CA PHE A 497 -6.97 6.96 16.63
C PHE A 497 -5.68 7.79 16.52
N SER A 498 -5.65 8.81 15.66
CA SER A 498 -4.50 9.70 15.50
C SER A 498 -4.19 10.47 16.77
N MET A 499 -5.22 10.99 17.45
CA MET A 499 -5.08 11.68 18.74
C MET A 499 -4.57 10.72 19.83
N ALA A 500 -5.10 9.49 19.90
CA ALA A 500 -4.67 8.48 20.87
C ALA A 500 -3.20 8.11 20.68
N LEU A 501 -2.72 7.93 19.45
CA LEU A 501 -1.31 7.67 19.14
C LEU A 501 -0.40 8.81 19.63
N ALA A 502 -0.75 10.06 19.31
CA ALA A 502 0.04 11.23 19.72
C ALA A 502 0.06 11.39 21.24
N VAL A 503 -1.09 11.28 21.91
CA VAL A 503 -1.20 11.41 23.37
C VAL A 503 -0.44 10.30 24.08
N SER A 504 -0.64 9.04 23.68
CA SER A 504 0.05 7.88 24.28
C SER A 504 1.56 8.00 24.15
N THR A 505 2.05 8.35 22.95
CA THR A 505 3.48 8.59 22.73
C THR A 505 3.99 9.75 23.58
N MET A 506 3.26 10.86 23.63
CA MET A 506 3.64 12.02 24.44
C MET A 506 3.76 11.64 25.92
N LEU A 507 2.81 10.90 26.48
CA LEU A 507 2.82 10.51 27.89
C LEU A 507 3.96 9.53 28.22
N ILE A 508 4.19 8.52 27.38
CA ILE A 508 5.26 7.52 27.55
C ILE A 508 6.63 8.21 27.48
N VAL A 509 6.86 8.99 26.43
CA VAL A 509 8.15 9.65 26.21
C VAL A 509 8.42 10.76 27.22
N LYS A 510 7.40 11.50 27.66
CA LYS A 510 7.54 12.53 28.68
C LYS A 510 8.05 11.96 30.00
N ARG A 511 7.48 10.85 30.48
CA ARG A 511 7.95 10.15 31.69
C ARG A 511 9.43 9.76 31.57
N TRP A 512 9.81 9.25 30.40
CA TRP A 512 11.22 8.89 30.12
C TRP A 512 12.12 10.13 30.04
N ALA A 513 11.72 11.19 29.36
CA ALA A 513 12.47 12.43 29.21
C ALA A 513 12.68 13.14 30.56
N GLU A 514 11.66 13.22 31.41
CA GLU A 514 11.76 13.79 32.77
C GLU A 514 12.74 12.98 33.62
N SER A 515 12.72 11.65 33.56
CA SER A 515 13.66 10.80 34.28
C SER A 515 15.11 11.02 33.84
N TRP A 516 15.32 11.27 32.56
CA TRP A 516 16.62 11.54 31.97
C TRP A 516 17.15 12.92 32.34
N LEU A 517 16.31 13.96 32.24
CA LEU A 517 16.64 15.33 32.62
C LEU A 517 16.98 15.46 34.13
N ARG A 518 16.29 14.72 35.00
CA ARG A 518 16.59 14.71 36.46
C ARG A 518 17.92 14.06 36.81
N ARG A 519 18.40 13.10 35.99
CA ARG A 519 19.71 12.44 36.15
C ARG A 519 20.87 13.35 35.73
N ASP A 520 20.68 14.18 34.71
CA ASP A 520 21.68 15.15 34.26
C ASP A 520 21.88 16.36 35.21
N ILE A 521 20.86 16.71 35.99
CA ILE A 521 20.94 17.78 37.01
C ILE A 521 21.70 17.31 38.27
N LYS A 522 21.74 15.98 38.51
CA LYS A 522 22.42 15.39 39.66
C LYS A 522 23.85 14.91 39.34
N ALA A 523 24.30 14.99 38.09
CA ALA A 523 25.65 14.72 37.62
C ALA A 523 26.39 16.03 37.33
#